data_bb2a1e1b8d062cecf8bff5a830bc48df
#
_entry.id   bb2a1e1b8d062cecf8bff5a830bc48df
#
_cell.length_a   1.000
_cell.length_b   1.000
_cell.length_c   1.000
_cell.angle_alpha   90.00
_cell.angle_beta   90.00
_cell.angle_gamma   90.00
#
_symmetry.space_group_name_H-M   'P 1'
#
loop_
_entity.id
_entity.type
_entity.pdbx_description
1 polymer ?
#
loop_
_entity_poly.entity_id
_entity_poly.type
_entity_poly.pdbx_seq_one_letter_code
_entity_poly.pdbx_strand_id
1 'polypeptide(L)'
;TVCSVPGALEIPLVLQSLADEETSPYDALIALGAVVRGETYHFEVVSNDSCRAVMEVQLATGVPIANGILTTENDDQALVRMHDKGADCARCAVEMARLHASIRSGEKPQPARG
;
A
#
# COMPACT_ATOMS: atom_id res chain seq x y z
N THR A 1 -4.25 -4.31 13.08
CA THR A 1 -3.84 -2.99 13.60
C THR A 1 -4.10 -1.91 12.55
N VAL A 2 -4.70 -0.82 12.96
CA VAL A 2 -4.98 0.32 12.09
C VAL A 2 -4.29 1.56 12.67
N CYS A 3 -3.52 2.24 11.83
CA CYS A 3 -2.87 3.49 12.18
C CYS A 3 -3.36 4.60 11.26
N SER A 4 -3.67 5.75 11.82
CA SER A 4 -4.06 6.93 11.04
C SER A 4 -2.93 7.95 11.02
N VAL A 5 -2.75 8.60 9.87
CA VAL A 5 -1.73 9.63 9.68
C VAL A 5 -2.35 10.89 9.09
N PRO A 6 -1.67 12.05 9.21
CA PRO A 6 -2.24 13.31 8.73
C PRO A 6 -2.48 13.39 7.22
N GLY A 7 -1.65 12.75 6.42
CA GLY A 7 -1.79 12.81 4.97
C GLY A 7 -1.03 11.70 4.26
N ALA A 8 -1.14 11.64 2.94
CA ALA A 8 -0.52 10.57 2.14
C ALA A 8 1.01 10.57 2.22
N LEU A 9 1.64 11.74 2.36
CA LEU A 9 3.10 11.82 2.45
C LEU A 9 3.65 11.26 3.77
N GLU A 10 2.81 11.09 4.80
CA GLU A 10 3.21 10.54 6.08
C GLU A 10 3.04 9.02 6.15
N ILE A 11 2.38 8.42 5.16
CA ILE A 11 2.14 6.97 5.12
C ILE A 11 3.45 6.17 5.05
N PRO A 12 4.41 6.50 4.18
CA PRO A 12 5.61 5.68 4.04
C PRO A 12 6.41 5.50 5.32
N LEU A 13 6.55 6.54 6.13
CA LEU A 13 7.30 6.45 7.38
C LEU A 13 6.67 5.45 8.35
N VAL A 14 5.34 5.49 8.49
CA VAL A 14 4.64 4.57 9.38
C VAL A 14 4.72 3.14 8.85
N LEU A 15 4.60 2.94 7.55
CA LEU A 15 4.78 1.62 6.94
C LEU A 15 6.18 1.09 7.23
N GLN A 16 7.20 1.90 7.07
CA GLN A 16 8.57 1.49 7.37
C GLN A 16 8.72 1.11 8.83
N SER A 17 8.18 1.89 9.74
CA SER A 17 8.23 1.60 11.17
C SER A 17 7.57 0.26 11.50
N LEU A 18 6.44 -0.05 10.88
CA LEU A 18 5.74 -1.30 11.11
C LEU A 18 6.46 -2.50 10.49
N ALA A 19 7.15 -2.30 9.38
CA ALA A 19 7.81 -3.37 8.65
C ALA A 19 9.23 -3.66 9.13
N ASP A 20 9.96 -2.67 9.64
CA ASP A 20 11.36 -2.77 10.03
C ASP A 20 11.60 -3.44 11.40
N GLU A 21 10.56 -3.65 12.19
CA GLU A 21 10.73 -4.33 13.46
C GLU A 21 11.19 -5.77 13.22
N GLU A 22 12.29 -6.16 13.84
CA GLU A 22 12.81 -7.54 13.73
C GLU A 22 11.78 -8.59 14.10
N THR A 23 10.86 -8.21 14.98
CA THR A 23 9.80 -9.07 15.45
C THR A 23 8.44 -8.62 14.91
N SER A 24 8.43 -7.93 13.74
CA SER A 24 7.18 -7.47 13.16
C SER A 24 6.21 -8.63 12.98
N PRO A 25 5.01 -8.54 13.54
CA PRO A 25 4.02 -9.61 13.40
C PRO A 25 3.28 -9.56 12.06
N TYR A 26 3.62 -8.62 11.19
CA TYR A 26 2.85 -8.38 9.98
C TYR A 26 3.45 -9.09 8.78
N ASP A 27 2.64 -9.89 8.09
CA ASP A 27 3.02 -10.57 6.85
C ASP A 27 2.78 -9.70 5.62
N ALA A 28 1.94 -8.68 5.75
CA ALA A 28 1.68 -7.68 4.72
C ALA A 28 1.09 -6.42 5.34
N LEU A 29 1.19 -5.32 4.63
CA LEU A 29 0.63 -4.04 5.03
C LEU A 29 -0.26 -3.50 3.93
N ILE A 30 -1.19 -2.64 4.30
CA ILE A 30 -2.08 -1.96 3.36
C ILE A 30 -2.01 -0.46 3.62
N ALA A 31 -1.72 0.31 2.57
CA ALA A 31 -1.72 1.76 2.60
C ALA A 31 -3.02 2.26 1.99
N LEU A 32 -3.83 2.98 2.74
CA LEU A 32 -5.09 3.54 2.27
C LEU A 32 -5.06 5.06 2.38
N GLY A 33 -5.57 5.73 1.36
CA GLY A 33 -5.66 7.18 1.37
C GLY A 33 -6.29 7.69 0.09
N ALA A 34 -6.47 8.99 0.01
CA ALA A 34 -6.97 9.64 -1.19
C ALA A 34 -6.25 10.96 -1.39
N VAL A 35 -5.77 11.18 -2.59
CA VAL A 35 -5.20 12.46 -3.02
C VAL A 35 -6.13 13.02 -4.09
N VAL A 36 -6.80 14.12 -3.76
CA VAL A 36 -7.76 14.76 -4.65
C VAL A 36 -7.08 15.95 -5.33
N ARG A 37 -7.26 16.08 -6.65
CA ARG A 37 -6.65 17.15 -7.41
C ARG A 37 -7.13 18.51 -6.92
N GLY A 38 -6.17 19.38 -6.62
CA GLY A 38 -6.40 20.78 -6.34
C GLY A 38 -6.00 21.66 -7.51
N GLU A 39 -5.99 22.96 -7.28
CA GLU A 39 -5.61 23.94 -8.31
C GLU A 39 -4.08 24.06 -8.49
N THR A 40 -3.29 23.45 -7.59
CA THR A 40 -1.82 23.60 -7.57
C THR A 40 -1.12 22.32 -7.99
N TYR A 41 0.15 22.45 -8.29
CA TYR A 41 1.04 21.33 -8.61
C TYR A 41 1.23 20.38 -7.41
N HIS A 42 0.80 20.76 -6.23
CA HIS A 42 0.90 19.95 -5.01
C HIS A 42 0.29 18.55 -5.16
N PHE A 43 -0.80 18.44 -5.94
CA PHE A 43 -1.43 17.16 -6.22
C PHE A 43 -0.44 16.15 -6.84
N GLU A 44 0.31 16.57 -7.87
CA GLU A 44 1.26 15.70 -8.55
C GLU A 44 2.40 15.30 -7.61
N VAL A 45 2.90 16.21 -6.80
CA VAL A 45 3.97 15.94 -5.83
C VAL A 45 3.51 14.91 -4.81
N VAL A 46 2.35 15.12 -4.19
CA VAL A 46 1.81 14.19 -3.18
C VAL A 46 1.55 12.81 -3.78
N SER A 47 0.91 12.77 -4.96
CA SER A 47 0.58 11.50 -5.62
C SER A 47 1.83 10.72 -5.99
N ASN A 48 2.77 11.37 -6.66
CA ASN A 48 3.97 10.69 -7.16
C ASN A 48 4.90 10.28 -6.03
N ASP A 49 5.16 11.16 -5.08
CA ASP A 49 6.11 10.89 -4.01
C ASP A 49 5.57 9.88 -3.00
N SER A 50 4.28 9.94 -2.66
CA SER A 50 3.71 8.96 -1.74
C SER A 50 3.74 7.55 -2.33
N CYS A 51 3.35 7.38 -3.59
CA CYS A 51 3.35 6.07 -4.25
C CYS A 51 4.78 5.53 -4.45
N ARG A 52 5.71 6.38 -4.85
CA ARG A 52 7.12 5.99 -5.00
C ARG A 52 7.70 5.55 -3.66
N ALA A 53 7.46 6.31 -2.60
CA ALA A 53 7.99 5.99 -1.28
C ALA A 53 7.38 4.70 -0.71
N VAL A 54 6.10 4.43 -0.94
CA VAL A 54 5.48 3.16 -0.55
C VAL A 54 6.18 1.98 -1.24
N MET A 55 6.47 2.10 -2.52
CA MET A 55 7.19 1.07 -3.27
C MET A 55 8.61 0.88 -2.71
N GLU A 56 9.32 1.96 -2.40
CA GLU A 56 10.65 1.89 -1.82
C GLU A 56 10.66 1.16 -0.47
N VAL A 57 9.68 1.44 0.39
CA VAL A 57 9.56 0.76 1.68
C VAL A 57 9.33 -0.73 1.48
N GLN A 58 8.42 -1.11 0.57
CA GLN A 58 8.15 -2.51 0.29
C GLN A 58 9.39 -3.26 -0.15
N LEU A 59 10.15 -2.69 -1.07
CA LEU A 59 11.36 -3.34 -1.58
C LEU A 59 12.48 -3.36 -0.55
N ALA A 60 12.63 -2.31 0.25
CA ALA A 60 13.68 -2.22 1.26
C ALA A 60 13.43 -3.15 2.44
N THR A 61 12.18 -3.32 2.86
CA THR A 61 11.85 -4.13 4.04
C THR A 61 11.51 -5.58 3.69
N GLY A 62 11.14 -5.85 2.44
CA GLY A 62 10.70 -7.18 2.04
C GLY A 62 9.31 -7.54 2.53
N VAL A 63 8.56 -6.60 3.08
CA VAL A 63 7.17 -6.82 3.50
C VAL A 63 6.23 -6.36 2.39
N PRO A 64 5.35 -7.24 1.88
CA PRO A 64 4.40 -6.84 0.84
C PRO A 64 3.49 -5.72 1.30
N ILE A 65 3.31 -4.69 0.47
CA ILE A 65 2.45 -3.55 0.76
C ILE A 65 1.47 -3.36 -0.39
N ALA A 66 0.18 -3.50 -0.10
CA ALA A 66 -0.85 -3.19 -1.08
C ALA A 66 -1.12 -1.69 -1.07
N ASN A 67 -0.96 -1.03 -2.22
CA ASN A 67 -1.13 0.41 -2.34
C ASN A 67 -2.56 0.75 -2.74
N GLY A 68 -3.32 1.26 -1.80
CA GLY A 68 -4.69 1.72 -1.99
C GLY A 68 -4.84 3.24 -1.90
N ILE A 69 -3.76 3.99 -2.18
CA ILE A 69 -3.83 5.44 -2.24
C ILE A 69 -4.49 5.84 -3.55
N LEU A 70 -5.71 6.37 -3.46
CA LEU A 70 -6.46 6.84 -4.62
C LEU A 70 -5.95 8.21 -5.06
N THR A 71 -5.88 8.40 -6.37
CA THR A 71 -5.56 9.71 -6.96
C THR A 71 -6.73 10.09 -7.88
N THR A 72 -7.51 11.06 -7.49
CA THR A 72 -8.76 11.39 -8.17
C THR A 72 -8.88 12.88 -8.44
N GLU A 73 -9.76 13.24 -9.39
CA GLU A 73 -10.00 14.63 -9.75
C GLU A 73 -10.88 15.36 -8.72
N ASN A 74 -11.76 14.62 -8.01
CA ASN A 74 -12.68 15.21 -7.04
C ASN A 74 -13.09 14.20 -5.97
N ASP A 75 -13.77 14.69 -4.94
CA ASP A 75 -14.20 13.87 -3.81
C ASP A 75 -15.20 12.78 -4.22
N ASP A 76 -16.08 13.07 -5.17
CA ASP A 76 -17.07 12.09 -5.61
C ASP A 76 -16.41 10.88 -6.24
N GLN A 77 -15.36 11.08 -7.04
CA GLN A 77 -14.57 9.97 -7.61
C GLN A 77 -13.92 9.14 -6.52
N ALA A 78 -13.39 9.79 -5.49
CA ALA A 78 -12.78 9.08 -4.37
C ALA A 78 -13.80 8.22 -3.64
N LEU A 79 -14.97 8.77 -3.33
CA LEU A 79 -16.03 8.04 -2.64
C LEU A 79 -16.51 6.82 -3.43
N VAL A 80 -16.66 6.96 -4.75
CA VAL A 80 -17.11 5.86 -5.61
C VAL A 80 -16.10 4.73 -5.63
N ARG A 81 -14.80 5.03 -5.60
CA ARG A 81 -13.73 4.04 -5.77
C ARG A 81 -13.22 3.42 -4.47
N MET A 82 -13.45 4.07 -3.33
CA MET A 82 -12.82 3.68 -2.06
C MET A 82 -13.18 2.26 -1.61
N HIS A 83 -14.44 1.85 -1.81
CA HIS A 83 -14.90 0.54 -1.38
C HIS A 83 -14.21 -0.58 -2.18
N ASP A 84 -14.25 -0.50 -3.50
CA ASP A 84 -13.65 -1.51 -4.37
C ASP A 84 -12.13 -1.54 -4.21
N LYS A 85 -11.50 -0.37 -4.07
CA LYS A 85 -10.06 -0.29 -3.88
C LYS A 85 -9.63 -0.92 -2.56
N GLY A 86 -10.38 -0.70 -1.48
CA GLY A 86 -10.11 -1.33 -0.20
C GLY A 86 -10.21 -2.85 -0.27
N ALA A 87 -11.24 -3.37 -0.91
CA ALA A 87 -11.41 -4.80 -1.10
C ALA A 87 -10.29 -5.40 -1.96
N ASP A 88 -9.92 -4.73 -3.05
CA ASP A 88 -8.82 -5.18 -3.91
C ASP A 88 -7.49 -5.21 -3.16
N CYS A 89 -7.21 -4.20 -2.34
CA CYS A 89 -6.00 -4.16 -1.54
C CYS A 89 -5.95 -5.29 -0.51
N ALA A 90 -7.08 -5.61 0.11
CA ALA A 90 -7.13 -6.72 1.06
C ALA A 90 -6.80 -8.05 0.37
N ARG A 91 -7.38 -8.30 -0.79
CA ARG A 91 -7.08 -9.51 -1.59
C ARG A 91 -5.61 -9.53 -2.02
N CYS A 92 -5.09 -8.43 -2.51
CA CYS A 92 -3.70 -8.31 -2.93
C CYS A 92 -2.74 -8.58 -1.78
N ALA A 93 -3.00 -8.01 -0.60
CA ALA A 93 -2.14 -8.19 0.56
C ALA A 93 -2.05 -9.67 0.97
N VAL A 94 -3.19 -10.36 1.02
CA VAL A 94 -3.22 -11.78 1.37
C VAL A 94 -2.49 -12.62 0.32
N GLU A 95 -2.76 -12.38 -0.95
CA GLU A 95 -2.11 -13.10 -2.05
C GLU A 95 -0.60 -12.92 -2.03
N MET A 96 -0.13 -11.68 -1.87
CA MET A 96 1.30 -11.40 -1.85
C MET A 96 1.99 -11.90 -0.59
N ALA A 97 1.32 -11.89 0.55
CA ALA A 97 1.86 -12.45 1.78
C ALA A 97 2.10 -13.96 1.61
N ARG A 98 1.16 -14.67 1.03
CA ARG A 98 1.28 -16.11 0.79
C ARG A 98 2.37 -16.44 -0.22
N LEU A 99 2.39 -15.71 -1.33
CA LEU A 99 3.38 -15.93 -2.38
C LEU A 99 4.79 -15.64 -1.85
N HIS A 100 4.97 -14.53 -1.16
CA HIS A 100 6.27 -14.15 -0.60
C HIS A 100 6.76 -15.19 0.41
N ALA A 101 5.88 -15.68 1.28
CA ALA A 101 6.21 -16.72 2.24
C ALA A 101 6.61 -18.02 1.56
N SER A 102 5.91 -18.43 0.50
CA SER A 102 6.24 -19.63 -0.28
C SER A 102 7.63 -19.52 -0.90
N ILE A 103 7.93 -18.37 -1.50
CA ILE A 103 9.25 -18.17 -2.13
C ILE A 103 10.36 -18.22 -1.07
N ARG A 104 10.17 -17.60 0.07
CA ARG A 104 11.17 -17.55 1.14
C ARG A 104 11.40 -18.90 1.81
N SER A 105 10.37 -19.73 1.88
CA SER A 105 10.49 -21.08 2.44
C SER A 105 11.06 -22.11 1.46
N GLY A 106 11.31 -21.72 0.22
CA GLY A 106 11.80 -22.62 -0.82
C GLY A 106 10.72 -23.46 -1.46
N GLU A 107 9.44 -23.22 -1.16
CA GLU A 107 8.33 -23.90 -1.82
C GLU A 107 8.16 -23.40 -3.24
N LYS A 108 7.62 -24.25 -4.11
CA LYS A 108 7.30 -23.81 -5.46
C LYS A 108 6.12 -22.84 -5.43
N PRO A 109 6.24 -21.66 -6.10
CA PRO A 109 5.10 -20.77 -6.22
C PRO A 109 3.93 -21.47 -6.87
N GLN A 110 2.72 -21.13 -6.46
CA GLN A 110 1.52 -21.64 -7.10
C GLN A 110 1.40 -21.08 -8.53
N PRO A 111 0.82 -21.86 -9.48
CA PRO A 111 0.60 -21.34 -10.82
C PRO A 111 -0.23 -20.06 -10.79
N ALA A 112 0.05 -19.16 -11.74
CA ALA A 112 -0.73 -17.96 -11.91
C ALA A 112 -2.19 -18.32 -12.14
N ARG A 113 -3.08 -17.59 -11.49
CA ARG A 113 -4.51 -17.74 -11.75
C ARG A 113 -4.80 -17.15 -13.12
N GLY A 114 -5.15 -18.03 -14.04
CA GLY A 114 -5.50 -17.65 -15.39
C GLY A 114 -6.82 -16.90 -15.46
#